data_fa209cf99957edb816f2da509b8f54da
#
_entry.id   fa209cf99957edb816f2da509b8f54da
#
_cell.length_a   1.000
_cell.length_b   1.000
_cell.length_c   1.000
_cell.angle_alpha   90.00
_cell.angle_beta   90.00
_cell.angle_gamma   90.00
#
_symmetry.space_group_name_H-M   'P 1'
#
loop_
_entity.id
_entity.type
_entity.pdbx_description
1 polymer ?
#
loop_
_entity_poly.entity_id
_entity_poly.type
_entity_poly.pdbx_seq_one_letter_code
_entity_poly.pdbx_strand_id
1 'polypeptide(L)'
;MDAGEVEPAEVLAGGIQRDAQVRVASLVEPAGHLARDVEARLDGCRDRVAEALGLSVGEREGAGFIRYPAGGFYRPHRDRGHDPQWQPAARRAAALVLFLNASRASGAGGDFDGGILRLHLPDGTIDVVPEPGLLIAFPADVLHEVTEVRGGTRDTIVDWFYDH
;
A
#
# COMPACT_ATOMS: atom_id res chain seq x y z
N MET A 1 -12.24 10.20 -1.25
CA MET A 1 -12.12 9.49 -2.55
C MET A 1 -13.51 9.09 -3.05
N ASP A 2 -14.30 10.01 -3.56
CA ASP A 2 -15.71 9.75 -3.92
C ASP A 2 -16.09 10.03 -5.37
N ALA A 3 -15.17 10.03 -6.31
CA ALA A 3 -15.49 10.21 -7.72
C ALA A 3 -14.51 9.42 -8.60
N GLY A 4 -14.90 8.23 -8.98
CA GLY A 4 -14.15 7.42 -9.91
C GLY A 4 -14.73 6.02 -10.05
N GLU A 5 -14.38 5.34 -11.11
CA GLU A 5 -14.69 3.92 -11.29
C GLU A 5 -13.97 3.11 -10.19
N VAL A 6 -14.67 2.14 -9.64
CA VAL A 6 -14.15 1.25 -8.59
C VAL A 6 -13.95 -0.12 -9.20
N GLU A 7 -12.70 -0.55 -9.31
CA GLU A 7 -12.35 -1.89 -9.78
C GLU A 7 -11.77 -2.75 -8.65
N PRO A 8 -11.99 -4.09 -8.64
CA PRO A 8 -11.33 -4.98 -7.70
C PRO A 8 -9.80 -4.90 -7.82
N ALA A 9 -9.10 -4.79 -6.70
CA ALA A 9 -7.64 -4.74 -6.70
C ALA A 9 -7.05 -6.12 -7.04
N GLU A 10 -6.05 -6.14 -7.88
CA GLU A 10 -5.39 -7.36 -8.36
C GLU A 10 -4.35 -7.89 -7.37
N VAL A 11 -4.09 -9.18 -7.40
CA VAL A 11 -3.13 -9.88 -6.55
C VAL A 11 -2.15 -10.66 -7.42
N LEU A 12 -0.88 -10.56 -7.09
CA LEU A 12 0.17 -11.40 -7.67
C LEU A 12 0.25 -12.74 -6.92
N ALA A 13 -0.42 -13.77 -7.47
CA ALA A 13 -0.24 -15.14 -7.04
C ALA A 13 -0.12 -16.01 -8.30
N GLY A 14 1.10 -16.16 -8.82
CA GLY A 14 1.36 -16.96 -10.04
C GLY A 14 0.76 -16.35 -11.31
N GLY A 15 0.74 -15.01 -11.43
CA GLY A 15 0.09 -14.22 -12.46
C GLY A 15 -0.87 -13.19 -11.85
N ILE A 16 -1.32 -12.22 -12.65
CA ILE A 16 -2.32 -11.26 -12.20
C ILE A 16 -3.65 -11.99 -12.00
N GLN A 17 -3.99 -12.30 -10.75
CA GLN A 17 -5.26 -12.96 -10.39
C GLN A 17 -6.01 -12.14 -9.35
N ARG A 18 -7.32 -12.02 -9.53
CA ARG A 18 -8.26 -11.48 -8.54
C ARG A 18 -8.67 -12.61 -7.60
N ASP A 19 -7.99 -12.74 -6.47
CA ASP A 19 -8.27 -13.77 -5.47
C ASP A 19 -8.81 -13.15 -4.19
N ALA A 20 -10.13 -13.23 -4.01
CA ALA A 20 -10.83 -12.75 -2.83
C ALA A 20 -10.46 -13.50 -1.53
N GLN A 21 -9.73 -14.61 -1.61
CA GLN A 21 -9.17 -15.28 -0.43
C GLN A 21 -7.85 -14.66 0.02
N VAL A 22 -7.17 -13.94 -0.87
CA VAL A 22 -5.89 -13.29 -0.62
C VAL A 22 -6.05 -11.80 -0.36
N ARG A 23 -6.93 -11.13 -1.13
CA ARG A 23 -7.17 -9.69 -1.01
C ARG A 23 -8.62 -9.33 -1.29
N VAL A 24 -9.20 -8.54 -0.41
CA VAL A 24 -10.51 -7.89 -0.60
C VAL A 24 -10.30 -6.38 -0.53
N ALA A 25 -10.16 -5.76 -1.68
CA ALA A 25 -9.97 -4.32 -1.84
C ALA A 25 -10.38 -3.92 -3.26
N SER A 26 -10.50 -2.62 -3.51
CA SER A 26 -10.83 -2.04 -4.81
C SER A 26 -9.83 -0.96 -5.18
N LEU A 27 -9.50 -0.86 -6.47
CA LEU A 27 -8.86 0.31 -7.05
C LEU A 27 -9.89 1.42 -7.20
N VAL A 28 -9.45 2.65 -6.96
CA VAL A 28 -10.26 3.87 -7.12
C VAL A 28 -9.50 4.82 -8.03
N GLU A 29 -10.15 5.28 -9.09
CA GLU A 29 -9.58 6.29 -9.97
C GLU A 29 -9.85 7.69 -9.41
N PRO A 30 -8.83 8.41 -8.90
CA PRO A 30 -9.00 9.79 -8.42
C PRO A 30 -9.07 10.75 -9.60
N ALA A 31 -9.57 11.96 -9.35
CA ALA A 31 -9.48 13.04 -10.33
C ALA A 31 -8.00 13.29 -10.72
N GLY A 32 -7.73 13.43 -12.02
CA GLY A 32 -6.36 13.42 -12.55
C GLY A 32 -5.42 14.50 -11.97
N HIS A 33 -5.95 15.64 -11.50
CA HIS A 33 -5.12 16.65 -10.83
C HIS A 33 -4.67 16.20 -9.43
N LEU A 34 -5.53 15.47 -8.69
CA LEU A 34 -5.19 14.91 -7.38
C LEU A 34 -4.14 13.80 -7.50
N ALA A 35 -4.28 12.93 -8.52
CA ALA A 35 -3.28 11.92 -8.80
C ALA A 35 -1.90 12.54 -9.03
N ARG A 36 -1.80 13.56 -9.91
CA ARG A 36 -0.54 14.26 -10.20
C ARG A 36 0.07 14.92 -8.97
N ASP A 37 -0.75 15.55 -8.13
CA ASP A 37 -0.26 16.21 -6.91
C ASP A 37 0.33 15.20 -5.91
N VAL A 38 -0.32 14.03 -5.78
CA VAL A 38 0.19 12.93 -4.95
C VAL A 38 1.50 12.38 -5.53
N GLU A 39 1.54 12.10 -6.81
CA GLU A 39 2.73 11.56 -7.48
C GLU A 39 3.93 12.49 -7.33
N ALA A 40 3.76 13.80 -7.51
CA ALA A 40 4.81 14.79 -7.32
C ALA A 40 5.35 14.80 -5.87
N ARG A 41 4.47 14.63 -4.87
CA ARG A 41 4.87 14.55 -3.46
C ARG A 41 5.61 13.27 -3.15
N LEU A 42 5.19 12.13 -3.70
CA LEU A 42 5.88 10.84 -3.54
C LEU A 42 7.26 10.86 -4.21
N ASP A 43 7.38 11.47 -5.40
CA ASP A 43 8.69 11.69 -6.03
C ASP A 43 9.64 12.51 -5.14
N GLY A 44 9.11 13.53 -4.48
CA GLY A 44 9.87 14.37 -3.56
C GLY A 44 10.37 13.63 -2.30
N CYS A 45 9.86 12.43 -2.01
CA CYS A 45 10.31 11.61 -0.89
C CYS A 45 11.47 10.67 -1.25
N ARG A 46 11.86 10.54 -2.51
CA ARG A 46 12.82 9.54 -3.02
C ARG A 46 14.12 9.50 -2.22
N ASP A 47 14.82 10.61 -2.11
CA ASP A 47 16.14 10.66 -1.47
C ASP A 47 16.05 10.31 0.03
N ARG A 48 14.99 10.76 0.70
CA ARG A 48 14.74 10.44 2.11
C ARG A 48 14.45 8.96 2.32
N VAL A 49 13.69 8.34 1.42
CA VAL A 49 13.41 6.90 1.46
C VAL A 49 14.69 6.11 1.20
N ALA A 50 15.46 6.48 0.18
CA ALA A 50 16.75 5.86 -0.13
C ALA A 50 17.71 5.89 1.07
N GLU A 51 17.87 7.07 1.67
CA GLU A 51 18.72 7.26 2.85
C GLU A 51 18.24 6.45 4.06
N ALA A 52 16.93 6.56 4.39
CA ALA A 52 16.36 5.91 5.57
C ALA A 52 16.41 4.38 5.50
N LEU A 53 16.27 3.81 4.29
CA LEU A 53 16.28 2.35 4.08
C LEU A 53 17.67 1.81 3.70
N GLY A 54 18.63 2.68 3.40
CA GLY A 54 19.94 2.26 2.88
C GLY A 54 19.86 1.59 1.52
N LEU A 55 18.90 1.99 0.68
CA LEU A 55 18.63 1.41 -0.64
C LEU A 55 19.01 2.39 -1.76
N SER A 56 19.41 1.83 -2.90
CA SER A 56 19.48 2.58 -4.16
C SER A 56 18.14 2.46 -4.86
N VAL A 57 17.43 3.59 -5.05
CA VAL A 57 16.10 3.61 -5.65
C VAL A 57 16.04 4.54 -6.85
N GLY A 58 15.37 4.08 -7.91
CA GLY A 58 15.18 4.77 -9.17
C GLY A 58 13.79 5.43 -9.30
N GLU A 59 13.18 5.23 -10.45
CA GLU A 59 11.83 5.72 -10.76
C GLU A 59 10.75 5.02 -9.94
N ARG A 60 9.57 5.62 -9.87
CA ARG A 60 8.38 5.01 -9.25
C ARG A 60 7.60 4.18 -10.26
N GLU A 61 6.87 3.20 -9.74
CA GLU A 61 5.92 2.40 -10.54
C GLU A 61 4.68 3.22 -10.91
N GLY A 62 4.17 4.01 -9.97
CA GLY A 62 2.96 4.82 -10.09
C GLY A 62 1.97 4.55 -8.96
N ALA A 63 1.30 5.62 -8.52
CA ALA A 63 0.43 5.57 -7.35
C ALA A 63 -0.86 4.79 -7.62
N GLY A 64 -1.12 3.74 -6.83
CA GLY A 64 -2.39 3.02 -6.77
C GLY A 64 -3.25 3.50 -5.61
N PHE A 65 -4.49 3.91 -5.88
CA PHE A 65 -5.45 4.34 -4.86
C PHE A 65 -6.32 3.14 -4.48
N ILE A 66 -6.20 2.69 -3.23
CA ILE A 66 -6.79 1.43 -2.76
C ILE A 66 -7.83 1.71 -1.68
N ARG A 67 -9.00 1.12 -1.83
CA ARG A 67 -10.09 1.13 -0.86
C ARG A 67 -10.34 -0.27 -0.30
N TYR A 68 -10.32 -0.40 1.01
CA TYR A 68 -10.71 -1.60 1.74
C TYR A 68 -12.05 -1.34 2.44
N PRO A 69 -13.14 -1.97 1.99
CA PRO A 69 -14.44 -1.88 2.67
C PRO A 69 -14.43 -2.69 3.98
N ALA A 70 -15.50 -2.64 4.74
CA ALA A 70 -15.73 -3.58 5.84
C ALA A 70 -15.63 -5.03 5.34
N GLY A 71 -14.87 -5.88 6.03
CA GLY A 71 -14.45 -7.21 5.59
C GLY A 71 -13.25 -7.21 4.65
N GLY A 72 -12.71 -6.03 4.29
CA GLY A 72 -11.54 -5.89 3.43
C GLY A 72 -10.24 -6.25 4.17
N PHE A 73 -9.32 -6.88 3.47
CA PHE A 73 -8.01 -7.28 4.00
C PHE A 73 -7.01 -7.53 2.86
N TYR A 74 -5.76 -7.71 3.22
CA TYR A 74 -4.73 -8.28 2.35
C TYR A 74 -3.86 -9.22 3.16
N ARG A 75 -3.85 -10.50 2.81
CA ARG A 75 -3.10 -11.55 3.52
C ARG A 75 -1.59 -11.28 3.46
N PRO A 76 -0.79 -11.90 4.35
CA PRO A 76 0.66 -11.74 4.35
C PRO A 76 1.26 -12.00 2.96
N HIS A 77 1.98 -11.01 2.43
CA HIS A 77 2.62 -11.04 1.12
C HIS A 77 3.88 -10.19 1.10
N ARG A 78 4.63 -10.28 0.01
CA ARG A 78 5.77 -9.42 -0.32
C ARG A 78 5.46 -8.70 -1.61
N ASP A 79 5.82 -7.42 -1.69
CA ASP A 79 5.58 -6.62 -2.90
C ASP A 79 6.60 -6.90 -4.00
N ARG A 80 7.83 -7.28 -3.62
CA ARG A 80 8.82 -7.76 -4.58
C ARG A 80 8.48 -9.18 -5.00
N GLY A 81 8.02 -9.32 -6.25
CA GLY A 81 7.70 -10.62 -6.86
C GLY A 81 8.92 -11.26 -7.52
N HIS A 82 8.85 -12.58 -7.68
CA HIS A 82 9.86 -13.37 -8.41
C HIS A 82 9.30 -13.99 -9.69
N ASP A 83 8.08 -13.63 -10.07
CA ASP A 83 7.45 -14.13 -11.29
C ASP A 83 8.10 -13.49 -12.53
N PRO A 84 8.74 -14.29 -13.41
CA PRO A 84 9.34 -13.78 -14.64
C PRO A 84 8.33 -13.11 -15.59
N GLN A 85 7.05 -13.41 -15.45
CA GLN A 85 5.98 -12.83 -16.27
C GLN A 85 5.55 -11.45 -15.80
N TRP A 86 5.88 -11.06 -14.54
CA TRP A 86 5.57 -9.75 -13.97
C TRP A 86 6.84 -8.99 -13.59
N GLN A 87 7.57 -8.55 -14.60
CA GLN A 87 8.83 -7.82 -14.46
C GLN A 87 8.78 -6.58 -13.55
N PRO A 88 7.73 -5.73 -13.55
CA PRO A 88 7.66 -4.58 -12.66
C PRO A 88 7.80 -4.96 -11.18
N ALA A 89 7.09 -6.00 -10.71
CA ALA A 89 7.19 -6.43 -9.32
C ALA A 89 8.58 -6.95 -8.92
N ALA A 90 9.32 -7.55 -9.86
CA ALA A 90 10.69 -8.01 -9.62
C ALA A 90 11.68 -6.86 -9.36
N ARG A 91 11.37 -5.66 -9.87
CA ARG A 91 12.18 -4.46 -9.73
C ARG A 91 11.85 -3.62 -8.50
N ARG A 92 10.77 -3.88 -7.77
CA ARG A 92 10.38 -3.12 -6.59
C ARG A 92 11.43 -3.21 -5.50
N ALA A 93 12.03 -2.10 -5.12
CA ALA A 93 13.02 -2.00 -4.06
C ALA A 93 12.41 -1.52 -2.75
N ALA A 94 11.63 -0.46 -2.79
CA ALA A 94 10.94 0.09 -1.63
C ALA A 94 9.44 0.21 -1.88
N ALA A 95 8.64 -0.21 -0.91
CA ALA A 95 7.20 -0.01 -0.87
C ALA A 95 6.87 1.28 -0.11
N LEU A 96 5.85 1.96 -0.58
CA LEU A 96 5.29 3.17 0.01
C LEU A 96 3.81 2.96 0.32
N VAL A 97 3.38 3.29 1.53
CA VAL A 97 1.98 3.26 1.95
C VAL A 97 1.62 4.59 2.60
N LEU A 98 0.76 5.36 1.95
CA LEU A 98 0.23 6.62 2.47
C LEU A 98 -1.21 6.42 2.92
N PHE A 99 -1.50 6.69 4.18
CA PHE A 99 -2.85 6.60 4.72
C PHE A 99 -3.64 7.87 4.46
N LEU A 100 -4.90 7.73 4.02
CA LEU A 100 -5.78 8.85 3.71
C LEU A 100 -6.82 9.12 4.80
N ASN A 101 -7.07 8.14 5.66
CA ASN A 101 -8.00 8.26 6.78
C ASN A 101 -7.53 7.47 8.00
N ALA A 102 -8.22 7.67 9.14
CA ALA A 102 -7.78 7.19 10.44
C ALA A 102 -8.46 5.88 10.86
N SER A 103 -7.68 4.98 11.45
CA SER A 103 -8.25 3.88 12.23
C SER A 103 -8.71 4.36 13.61
N ARG A 104 -9.81 3.80 14.13
CA ARG A 104 -10.26 4.03 15.52
C ARG A 104 -9.24 3.61 16.57
N ALA A 105 -8.28 2.77 16.20
CA ALA A 105 -7.16 2.41 17.07
C ALA A 105 -6.21 3.59 17.35
N SER A 106 -6.21 4.65 16.51
CA SER A 106 -5.42 5.88 16.74
C SER A 106 -6.09 6.86 17.72
N GLY A 107 -7.36 6.61 18.08
CA GLY A 107 -8.12 7.47 19.01
C GLY A 107 -9.58 7.65 18.65
N ALA A 108 -10.29 8.46 19.44
CA ALA A 108 -11.70 8.76 19.20
C ALA A 108 -11.88 9.54 17.88
N GLY A 109 -12.78 9.11 17.01
CA GLY A 109 -13.13 9.79 15.77
C GLY A 109 -12.54 9.18 14.49
N GLY A 110 -11.92 8.00 14.57
CA GLY A 110 -11.46 7.29 13.37
C GLY A 110 -12.59 6.82 12.46
N ASP A 111 -12.28 6.72 11.17
CA ASP A 111 -13.25 6.43 10.10
C ASP A 111 -13.58 4.94 10.00
N PHE A 112 -12.65 4.07 10.45
CA PHE A 112 -12.78 2.61 10.34
C PHE A 112 -12.18 1.90 11.54
N ASP A 113 -12.48 0.61 11.69
CA ASP A 113 -11.93 -0.28 12.71
C ASP A 113 -11.10 -1.40 12.07
N GLY A 114 -10.01 -1.82 12.72
CA GLY A 114 -9.04 -2.76 12.14
C GLY A 114 -8.18 -2.11 11.05
N GLY A 115 -7.92 -2.83 9.96
CA GLY A 115 -7.18 -2.31 8.80
C GLY A 115 -5.74 -1.87 9.12
N ILE A 116 -5.10 -2.49 10.08
CA ILE A 116 -3.72 -2.21 10.50
C ILE A 116 -2.75 -2.71 9.44
N LEU A 117 -1.74 -1.93 9.11
CA LEU A 117 -0.59 -2.39 8.34
C LEU A 117 0.37 -3.11 9.31
N ARG A 118 0.52 -4.41 9.15
CA ARG A 118 1.43 -5.22 9.95
C ARG A 118 2.64 -5.64 9.13
N LEU A 119 3.84 -5.29 9.62
CA LEU A 119 5.11 -5.70 9.05
C LEU A 119 5.66 -6.87 9.87
N HIS A 120 6.04 -7.96 9.21
CA HIS A 120 6.64 -9.14 9.82
C HIS A 120 8.15 -9.09 9.64
N LEU A 121 8.87 -8.79 10.72
CA LEU A 121 10.32 -8.71 10.74
C LEU A 121 10.93 -9.94 11.43
N PRO A 122 12.22 -10.23 11.24
CA PRO A 122 12.86 -11.38 11.89
C PRO A 122 12.73 -11.39 13.42
N ASP A 123 12.74 -10.20 14.05
CA ASP A 123 12.68 -10.05 15.50
C ASP A 123 11.27 -9.78 16.04
N GLY A 124 10.24 -9.89 15.21
CA GLY A 124 8.84 -9.69 15.61
C GLY A 124 8.02 -8.90 14.59
N THR A 125 6.85 -8.44 15.02
CA THR A 125 5.94 -7.67 14.17
C THR A 125 5.87 -6.21 14.59
N ILE A 126 5.68 -5.32 13.60
CA ILE A 126 5.36 -3.91 13.83
C ILE A 126 3.97 -3.66 13.29
N ASP A 127 3.08 -3.18 14.16
CA ASP A 127 1.74 -2.74 13.77
C ASP A 127 1.74 -1.22 13.57
N VAL A 128 1.47 -0.80 12.34
CA VAL A 128 1.32 0.62 11.99
C VAL A 128 -0.16 0.96 11.98
N VAL A 129 -0.58 1.77 12.93
CA VAL A 129 -1.97 2.25 13.01
C VAL A 129 -2.15 3.37 11.99
N PRO A 130 -3.12 3.25 11.05
CA PRO A 130 -3.37 4.27 10.05
C PRO A 130 -3.79 5.62 10.63
N GLU A 131 -3.10 6.67 10.19
CA GLU A 131 -3.42 8.08 10.44
C GLU A 131 -3.34 8.88 9.15
N PRO A 132 -4.24 9.86 8.90
CA PRO A 132 -4.22 10.62 7.66
C PRO A 132 -2.90 11.35 7.45
N GLY A 133 -2.30 11.20 6.26
CA GLY A 133 -1.03 11.84 5.90
C GLY A 133 0.22 11.10 6.39
N LEU A 134 0.08 10.04 7.17
CA LEU A 134 1.22 9.19 7.54
C LEU A 134 1.69 8.39 6.33
N LEU A 135 2.95 8.59 5.93
CA LEU A 135 3.64 7.82 4.90
C LEU A 135 4.61 6.84 5.56
N ILE A 136 4.44 5.57 5.24
CA ILE A 136 5.35 4.49 5.65
C ILE A 136 6.11 4.01 4.42
N ALA A 137 7.44 3.84 4.57
CA ALA A 137 8.30 3.23 3.58
C ALA A 137 9.03 2.03 4.18
N PHE A 138 9.14 0.94 3.44
CA PHE A 138 9.86 -0.27 3.85
C PHE A 138 10.38 -1.02 2.62
N PRO A 139 11.44 -1.88 2.77
CA PRO A 139 11.92 -2.70 1.67
C PRO A 139 10.80 -3.58 1.10
N ALA A 140 10.68 -3.64 -0.21
CA ALA A 140 9.57 -4.33 -0.89
C ALA A 140 9.56 -5.87 -0.69
N ASP A 141 10.62 -6.43 -0.14
CA ASP A 141 10.73 -7.85 0.25
C ASP A 141 10.31 -8.13 1.70
N VAL A 142 9.94 -7.11 2.48
CA VAL A 142 9.38 -7.31 3.82
C VAL A 142 7.99 -7.94 3.71
N LEU A 143 7.80 -9.07 4.42
CA LEU A 143 6.49 -9.71 4.55
C LEU A 143 5.56 -8.78 5.33
N HIS A 144 4.39 -8.48 4.77
CA HIS A 144 3.44 -7.57 5.42
C HIS A 144 1.99 -7.93 5.06
N GLU A 145 1.06 -7.41 5.82
CA GLU A 145 -0.37 -7.63 5.62
C GLU A 145 -1.20 -6.39 5.97
N VAL A 146 -2.41 -6.33 5.44
CA VAL A 146 -3.47 -5.45 5.94
C VAL A 146 -4.45 -6.32 6.69
N THR A 147 -4.56 -6.12 8.02
CA THR A 147 -5.52 -6.84 8.84
C THR A 147 -6.95 -6.49 8.43
N GLU A 148 -7.91 -7.34 8.75
CA GLU A 148 -9.31 -7.12 8.38
C GLU A 148 -9.84 -5.77 8.87
N VAL A 149 -10.47 -5.02 7.96
CA VAL A 149 -11.31 -3.85 8.27
C VAL A 149 -12.63 -4.36 8.82
N ARG A 150 -12.85 -4.25 10.13
CA ARG A 150 -14.05 -4.77 10.80
C ARG A 150 -15.27 -3.89 10.64
N GLY A 151 -15.07 -2.61 10.32
CA GLY A 151 -16.14 -1.65 10.09
C GLY A 151 -15.63 -0.35 9.50
N GLY A 152 -16.44 0.33 8.74
CA GLY A 152 -16.05 1.53 7.99
C GLY A 152 -15.29 1.20 6.70
N THR A 153 -14.50 2.15 6.23
CA THR A 153 -13.73 2.04 4.98
C THR A 153 -12.34 2.59 5.20
N ARG A 154 -11.31 1.82 4.85
CA ARG A 154 -9.91 2.24 4.87
C ARG A 154 -9.47 2.66 3.48
N ASP A 155 -9.01 3.89 3.33
CA ASP A 155 -8.46 4.44 2.10
C ASP A 155 -6.96 4.66 2.23
N THR A 156 -6.21 4.25 1.21
CA THR A 156 -4.76 4.34 1.19
C THR A 156 -4.23 4.50 -0.23
N ILE A 157 -3.02 5.04 -0.34
CA ILE A 157 -2.27 5.06 -1.59
C ILE A 157 -1.06 4.16 -1.41
N VAL A 158 -0.79 3.32 -2.40
CA VAL A 158 0.41 2.48 -2.46
C VAL A 158 1.23 2.83 -3.69
N ASP A 159 2.54 2.75 -3.57
CA ASP A 159 3.47 2.96 -4.67
C ASP A 159 4.78 2.25 -4.39
N TRP A 160 5.64 2.16 -5.37
CA TRP A 160 6.95 1.52 -5.23
C TRP A 160 8.02 2.32 -5.96
N PHE A 161 9.19 2.40 -5.34
CA PHE A 161 10.40 2.74 -6.05
C PHE A 161 11.04 1.46 -6.58
N TYR A 162 11.49 1.51 -7.83
CA TYR A 162 12.26 0.44 -8.44
C TYR A 162 13.73 0.50 -7.99
N ASP A 163 14.43 -0.62 -8.07
CA ASP A 163 15.88 -0.64 -8.04
C ASP A 163 16.46 0.01 -9.31
N HIS A 164 17.70 0.52 -9.19
CA HIS A 164 18.44 1.08 -10.33
C HIS A 164 18.89 -0.01 -11.29
#